data_f48e8c1a7e16adf60d058b26282127c2
#
_entry.id   f48e8c1a7e16adf60d058b26282127c2
#
_cell.length_a   1.000
_cell.length_b   1.000
_cell.length_c   1.000
_cell.angle_alpha   90.00
_cell.angle_beta   90.00
_cell.angle_gamma   90.00
#
_symmetry.space_group_name_H-M   'P 1'
#
loop_
_entity.id
_entity.type
_entity.pdbx_description
1 polymer ?
#
loop_
_entity_poly.entity_id
_entity_poly.type
_entity_poly.pdbx_seq_one_letter_code
_entity_poly.pdbx_strand_id
1 'polypeptide(L)'
;MNSELHPLEPFLPGNARILMLGSFPPKRIRWSMEFFYPNLQNDMWRIVGYLATGDKQHFLLPGGRRFDRGRIEAFCRERGIALYDTAVEVVRLKDNASDNFLQVVREVALAALLARIPACRAIVTTGQKATDTLRALTGCDSPAVGESVAVRYVGRDLRLWRMPSSSRAYPRPVEWKAEFYRRVFAENGII
;
A
#
# COMPACT_ATOMS: atom_id res chain seq x y z
N MET A 1 -4.67 27.01 -2.94
CA MET A 1 -4.55 25.90 -1.95
C MET A 1 -3.10 25.45 -1.96
N ASN A 2 -2.50 25.23 -0.79
CA ASN A 2 -1.12 24.78 -0.73
C ASN A 2 -1.05 23.28 -1.03
N SER A 3 -0.02 22.86 -1.77
CA SER A 3 0.28 21.44 -1.96
C SER A 3 0.93 20.85 -0.71
N GLU A 4 0.76 19.54 -0.52
CA GLU A 4 1.37 18.75 0.56
C GLU A 4 2.37 17.77 -0.06
N LEU A 5 3.62 17.77 0.41
CA LEU A 5 4.62 16.78 0.04
C LEU A 5 4.42 15.50 0.86
N HIS A 6 4.79 14.37 0.27
CA HIS A 6 4.75 13.08 0.96
C HIS A 6 5.68 13.11 2.17
N PRO A 7 5.17 12.82 3.38
CA PRO A 7 5.92 13.02 4.62
C PRO A 7 6.88 11.88 4.97
N LEU A 8 6.87 10.78 4.23
CA LEU A 8 7.73 9.62 4.45
C LEU A 8 8.60 9.34 3.24
N GLU A 9 9.80 8.83 3.49
CA GLU A 9 10.65 8.24 2.46
C GLU A 9 10.16 6.83 2.08
N PRO A 10 10.39 6.38 0.83
CA PRO A 10 10.05 5.02 0.43
C PRO A 10 10.76 3.96 1.28
N PHE A 11 10.01 2.97 1.75
CA PHE A 11 10.54 1.82 2.46
C PHE A 11 10.81 0.69 1.46
N LEU A 12 12.07 0.47 1.11
CA LEU A 12 12.52 -0.41 0.03
C LEU A 12 13.57 -1.42 0.51
N PRO A 13 13.17 -2.50 1.21
CA PRO A 13 14.10 -3.57 1.55
C PRO A 13 14.71 -4.20 0.29
N GLY A 14 16.03 -4.45 0.27
CA GLY A 14 16.73 -4.95 -0.91
C GLY A 14 16.22 -6.32 -1.41
N ASN A 15 15.62 -7.12 -0.54
CA ASN A 15 14.98 -8.40 -0.86
C ASN A 15 13.49 -8.28 -1.26
N ALA A 16 12.97 -7.07 -1.46
CA ALA A 16 11.54 -6.86 -1.74
C ALA A 16 11.10 -7.59 -3.00
N ARG A 17 10.07 -8.41 -2.86
CA ARG A 17 9.40 -9.17 -3.93
C ARG A 17 8.12 -8.51 -4.40
N ILE A 18 7.48 -7.75 -3.52
CA ILE A 18 6.30 -6.95 -3.83
C ILE A 18 6.53 -5.49 -3.43
N LEU A 19 5.93 -4.57 -4.19
CA LEU A 19 5.83 -3.14 -3.88
C LEU A 19 4.35 -2.81 -3.66
N MET A 20 3.98 -2.51 -2.43
CA MET A 20 2.62 -2.08 -2.10
C MET A 20 2.53 -0.56 -2.18
N LEU A 21 1.54 -0.07 -2.89
CA LEU A 21 1.32 1.36 -3.13
C LEU A 21 -0.10 1.76 -2.73
N GLY A 22 -0.20 2.68 -1.76
CA GLY A 22 -1.42 3.43 -1.49
C GLY A 22 -1.56 4.65 -2.40
N SER A 23 -2.50 5.52 -2.10
CA SER A 23 -2.69 6.79 -2.82
C SER A 23 -1.82 7.91 -2.24
N PHE A 24 -2.05 8.25 -0.97
CA PHE A 24 -1.34 9.25 -0.18
C PHE A 24 -1.76 9.13 1.30
N PRO A 25 -0.88 9.37 2.28
CA PRO A 25 -1.23 9.19 3.69
C PRO A 25 -2.24 10.25 4.17
N PRO A 26 -3.06 9.93 5.20
CA PRO A 26 -3.92 10.90 5.85
C PRO A 26 -3.09 11.95 6.61
N LYS A 27 -3.71 13.07 7.02
CA LYS A 27 -3.04 14.06 7.90
C LYS A 27 -2.46 13.43 9.16
N ARG A 28 -1.32 13.91 9.63
CA ARG A 28 -0.57 13.37 10.79
C ARG A 28 -1.40 13.25 12.07
N ILE A 29 -2.41 14.09 12.28
CA ILE A 29 -3.30 14.00 13.43
C ILE A 29 -4.07 12.66 13.50
N ARG A 30 -4.17 11.94 12.38
CA ARG A 30 -4.82 10.62 12.29
C ARG A 30 -3.84 9.45 12.45
N TRP A 31 -2.54 9.73 12.65
CA TRP A 31 -1.51 8.71 12.71
C TRP A 31 -1.40 8.10 14.10
N SER A 32 -1.31 6.79 14.15
CA SER A 32 -0.96 6.03 15.36
C SER A 32 0.50 5.60 15.38
N MET A 33 1.21 5.75 14.26
CA MET A 33 2.65 5.48 14.13
C MET A 33 3.24 6.29 12.96
N GLU A 34 4.54 6.54 12.96
CA GLU A 34 5.28 7.20 11.87
C GLU A 34 5.73 6.17 10.81
N PHE A 35 4.77 5.58 10.09
CA PHE A 35 5.01 4.61 9.03
C PHE A 35 3.81 4.54 8.07
N PHE A 36 3.81 3.63 7.09
CA PHE A 36 2.73 3.48 6.12
C PHE A 36 1.46 2.89 6.72
N TYR A 37 0.31 3.27 6.17
CA TYR A 37 -1.02 2.91 6.70
C TYR A 37 -1.17 3.22 8.20
N PRO A 38 -0.86 4.45 8.63
CA PRO A 38 -0.70 4.80 10.04
C PRO A 38 -2.00 4.91 10.83
N ASN A 39 -3.12 5.09 10.13
CA ASN A 39 -4.42 5.34 10.77
C ASN A 39 -5.04 4.03 11.27
N LEU A 40 -5.49 4.01 12.53
CA LEU A 40 -6.22 2.87 13.11
C LEU A 40 -7.56 2.59 12.39
N GLN A 41 -8.09 3.56 11.63
CA GLN A 41 -9.24 3.38 10.75
C GLN A 41 -8.85 2.81 9.37
N ASN A 42 -7.63 2.33 9.23
CA ASN A 42 -7.18 1.54 8.09
C ASN A 42 -6.85 0.11 8.56
N ASP A 43 -7.37 -0.88 7.84
CA ASP A 43 -7.24 -2.29 8.24
C ASP A 43 -6.01 -2.99 7.68
N MET A 44 -5.11 -2.29 6.96
CA MET A 44 -3.96 -2.93 6.29
C MET A 44 -3.18 -3.84 7.24
N TRP A 45 -2.75 -3.34 8.38
CA TRP A 45 -1.95 -4.14 9.31
C TRP A 45 -2.77 -5.20 10.06
N ARG A 46 -4.10 -5.05 10.11
CA ARG A 46 -4.99 -6.13 10.57
C ARG A 46 -5.14 -7.23 9.53
N ILE A 47 -5.23 -6.87 8.25
CA ILE A 47 -5.24 -7.82 7.12
C ILE A 47 -3.94 -8.62 7.11
N VAL A 48 -2.81 -7.95 7.16
CA VAL A 48 -1.48 -8.58 7.14
C VAL A 48 -1.29 -9.48 8.37
N GLY A 49 -1.64 -9.01 9.56
CA GLY A 49 -1.56 -9.79 10.79
C GLY A 49 -2.42 -11.05 10.72
N TYR A 50 -3.66 -10.91 10.29
CA TYR A 50 -4.57 -12.04 10.12
C TYR A 50 -4.04 -13.09 9.12
N LEU A 51 -3.50 -12.65 8.00
CA LEU A 51 -2.93 -13.56 6.99
C LEU A 51 -1.66 -14.27 7.49
N ALA A 52 -0.81 -13.58 8.23
CA ALA A 52 0.46 -14.12 8.69
C ALA A 52 0.34 -15.03 9.92
N THR A 53 -0.61 -14.75 10.83
CA THR A 53 -0.67 -15.40 12.15
C THR A 53 -2.06 -15.84 12.58
N GLY A 54 -3.11 -15.52 11.81
CA GLY A 54 -4.52 -15.71 12.21
C GLY A 54 -5.04 -14.64 13.18
N ASP A 55 -4.17 -13.70 13.62
CA ASP A 55 -4.54 -12.69 14.60
C ASP A 55 -4.56 -11.27 13.98
N LYS A 56 -5.73 -10.65 13.94
CA LYS A 56 -5.93 -9.26 13.47
C LYS A 56 -5.25 -8.22 14.37
N GLN A 57 -4.92 -8.56 15.59
CA GLN A 57 -4.29 -7.66 16.55
C GLN A 57 -2.77 -7.81 16.60
N HIS A 58 -2.20 -8.72 15.81
CA HIS A 58 -0.78 -9.07 15.82
C HIS A 58 0.15 -7.85 15.79
N PHE A 59 -0.20 -6.83 15.02
CA PHE A 59 0.60 -5.60 14.87
C PHE A 59 0.13 -4.43 15.72
N LEU A 60 -0.76 -4.65 16.68
CA LEU A 60 -1.14 -3.62 17.65
C LEU A 60 -0.29 -3.71 18.93
N LEU A 61 0.06 -2.56 19.48
CA LEU A 61 0.62 -2.48 20.83
C LEU A 61 -0.44 -2.85 21.88
N PRO A 62 -0.05 -3.28 23.08
CA PRO A 62 -0.98 -3.50 24.18
C PRO A 62 -1.92 -2.31 24.36
N GLY A 63 -3.21 -2.59 24.58
CA GLY A 63 -4.26 -1.58 24.64
C GLY A 63 -4.87 -1.19 23.29
N GLY A 64 -4.33 -1.66 22.14
CA GLY A 64 -4.96 -1.57 20.81
C GLY A 64 -5.09 -0.16 20.22
N ARG A 65 -4.44 0.84 20.82
CA ARG A 65 -4.56 2.26 20.41
C ARG A 65 -3.46 2.74 19.46
N ARG A 66 -2.47 1.90 19.19
CA ARG A 66 -1.35 2.21 18.30
C ARG A 66 -0.89 0.94 17.59
N PHE A 67 -0.37 1.09 16.37
CA PHE A 67 0.36 0.02 15.71
C PHE A 67 1.80 -0.05 16.23
N ASP A 68 2.34 -1.27 16.26
CA ASP A 68 3.76 -1.55 16.57
C ASP A 68 4.59 -1.39 15.30
N ARG A 69 5.12 -0.20 15.10
CA ARG A 69 5.98 0.11 13.94
C ARG A 69 7.17 -0.84 13.84
N GLY A 70 7.86 -1.11 14.93
CA GLY A 70 9.05 -1.96 14.91
C GLY A 70 8.75 -3.37 14.44
N ARG A 71 7.66 -3.97 14.92
CA ARG A 71 7.21 -5.29 14.49
C ARG A 71 6.78 -5.31 13.03
N ILE A 72 6.10 -4.27 12.57
CA ILE A 72 5.68 -4.13 11.17
C ILE A 72 6.89 -4.00 10.24
N GLU A 73 7.84 -3.12 10.55
CA GLU A 73 9.06 -2.95 9.74
C GLU A 73 9.88 -4.24 9.69
N ALA A 74 10.05 -4.94 10.82
CA ALA A 74 10.76 -6.21 10.87
C ALA A 74 10.08 -7.26 9.97
N PHE A 75 8.76 -7.38 10.05
CA PHE A 75 7.98 -8.27 9.18
C PHE A 75 8.15 -7.93 7.70
N CYS A 76 8.03 -6.65 7.34
CA CYS A 76 8.19 -6.23 5.95
C CYS A 76 9.59 -6.51 5.41
N ARG A 77 10.64 -6.30 6.22
CA ARG A 77 12.02 -6.64 5.84
C ARG A 77 12.21 -8.14 5.66
N GLU A 78 11.74 -8.94 6.61
CA GLU A 78 11.85 -10.40 6.57
C GLU A 78 11.12 -10.97 5.34
N ARG A 79 9.89 -10.50 5.10
CA ARG A 79 9.02 -11.05 4.06
C ARG A 79 9.21 -10.40 2.69
N GLY A 80 10.05 -9.40 2.53
CA GLY A 80 10.32 -8.75 1.25
C GLY A 80 9.15 -7.90 0.75
N ILE A 81 8.59 -7.06 1.61
CA ILE A 81 7.53 -6.10 1.28
C ILE A 81 8.13 -4.70 1.23
N ALA A 82 8.07 -4.06 0.06
CA ALA A 82 8.35 -2.65 -0.10
C ALA A 82 7.05 -1.84 -0.03
N LEU A 83 7.14 -0.60 0.47
CA LEU A 83 5.99 0.27 0.72
C LEU A 83 6.28 1.68 0.24
N TYR A 84 5.31 2.27 -0.45
CA TYR A 84 5.22 3.70 -0.73
C TYR A 84 3.78 4.07 -1.11
N ASP A 85 3.60 5.27 -1.68
CA ASP A 85 2.32 5.74 -2.24
C ASP A 85 2.50 6.18 -3.69
N THR A 86 1.41 6.24 -4.46
CA THR A 86 1.44 6.60 -5.89
C THR A 86 1.58 8.09 -6.13
N ALA A 87 1.30 8.94 -5.13
CA ALA A 87 1.49 10.37 -5.19
C ALA A 87 2.58 10.83 -4.23
N VAL A 88 3.45 11.72 -4.67
CA VAL A 88 4.49 12.36 -3.85
C VAL A 88 4.15 13.81 -3.50
N GLU A 89 3.17 14.40 -4.19
CA GLU A 89 2.66 15.73 -3.91
C GLU A 89 1.17 15.80 -4.29
N VAL A 90 0.35 16.34 -3.39
CA VAL A 90 -1.11 16.43 -3.56
C VAL A 90 -1.65 17.78 -3.09
N VAL A 91 -2.83 18.16 -3.60
CA VAL A 91 -3.70 19.18 -3.00
C VAL A 91 -4.92 18.48 -2.39
N ARG A 92 -5.21 18.74 -1.11
CA ARG A 92 -6.45 18.29 -0.48
C ARG A 92 -7.56 19.30 -0.71
N LEU A 93 -8.57 18.88 -1.45
CA LEU A 93 -9.74 19.71 -1.74
C LEU A 93 -10.70 19.81 -0.54
N LYS A 94 -10.64 18.85 0.38
CA LYS A 94 -11.40 18.82 1.64
C LYS A 94 -10.56 18.29 2.79
N ASP A 95 -10.88 18.72 4.00
CA ASP A 95 -10.19 18.28 5.21
C ASP A 95 -10.72 16.91 5.71
N ASN A 96 -10.57 15.88 4.85
CA ASN A 96 -10.91 14.50 5.21
C ASN A 96 -9.84 13.53 4.66
N ALA A 97 -9.99 12.24 4.97
CA ALA A 97 -9.06 11.19 4.55
C ALA A 97 -9.51 10.47 3.26
N SER A 98 -10.50 11.00 2.55
CA SER A 98 -11.00 10.36 1.33
C SER A 98 -10.14 10.69 0.13
N ASP A 99 -9.73 9.67 -0.61
CA ASP A 99 -8.98 9.78 -1.86
C ASP A 99 -9.71 10.58 -2.95
N ASN A 100 -11.04 10.64 -2.88
CA ASN A 100 -11.87 11.40 -3.82
C ASN A 100 -11.59 12.90 -3.79
N PHE A 101 -11.01 13.40 -2.70
CA PHE A 101 -10.67 14.81 -2.51
C PHE A 101 -9.17 15.09 -2.55
N LEU A 102 -8.38 14.13 -3.05
CA LEU A 102 -6.96 14.30 -3.33
C LEU A 102 -6.77 14.62 -4.82
N GLN A 103 -6.23 15.78 -5.12
CA GLN A 103 -5.73 16.10 -6.45
C GLN A 103 -4.23 15.82 -6.48
N VAL A 104 -3.80 14.88 -7.30
CA VAL A 104 -2.37 14.55 -7.48
C VAL A 104 -1.73 15.69 -8.27
N VAL A 105 -0.67 16.27 -7.70
CA VAL A 105 0.17 17.28 -8.34
C VAL A 105 1.40 16.63 -8.96
N ARG A 106 1.98 15.66 -8.24
CA ARG A 106 3.13 14.91 -8.71
C ARG A 106 3.03 13.44 -8.30
N GLU A 107 3.18 12.60 -9.29
CA GLU A 107 3.18 11.15 -9.14
C GLU A 107 4.54 10.63 -8.69
N VAL A 108 4.56 9.40 -8.20
CA VAL A 108 5.78 8.70 -7.81
C VAL A 108 6.67 8.42 -9.02
N ALA A 109 7.99 8.55 -8.85
CA ALA A 109 8.98 8.10 -9.83
C ALA A 109 9.13 6.57 -9.77
N LEU A 110 8.13 5.83 -10.30
CA LEU A 110 8.04 4.37 -10.19
C LEU A 110 9.31 3.66 -10.68
N ALA A 111 9.90 4.12 -11.78
CA ALA A 111 11.15 3.55 -12.30
C ALA A 111 12.30 3.61 -11.28
N ALA A 112 12.41 4.73 -10.56
CA ALA A 112 13.44 4.91 -9.53
C ALA A 112 13.21 4.00 -8.32
N LEU A 113 11.97 3.78 -7.90
CA LEU A 113 11.66 2.81 -6.85
C LEU A 113 12.04 1.39 -7.28
N LEU A 114 11.60 0.97 -8.47
CA LEU A 114 11.87 -0.37 -8.98
C LEU A 114 13.38 -0.65 -9.20
N ALA A 115 14.17 0.35 -9.57
CA ALA A 115 15.62 0.20 -9.69
C ALA A 115 16.28 -0.18 -8.36
N ARG A 116 15.73 0.23 -7.23
CA ARG A 116 16.23 -0.06 -5.87
C ARG A 116 15.79 -1.42 -5.32
N ILE A 117 14.81 -2.07 -5.95
CA ILE A 117 14.26 -3.38 -5.56
C ILE A 117 14.23 -4.34 -6.76
N PRO A 118 15.38 -4.81 -7.23
CA PRO A 118 15.47 -5.59 -8.47
C PRO A 118 14.74 -6.94 -8.41
N ALA A 119 14.54 -7.51 -7.23
CA ALA A 119 13.79 -8.76 -7.04
C ALA A 119 12.26 -8.59 -7.07
N CYS A 120 11.76 -7.35 -7.08
CA CYS A 120 10.32 -7.08 -7.10
C CYS A 120 9.68 -7.55 -8.41
N ARG A 121 8.61 -8.34 -8.31
CA ARG A 121 7.87 -8.90 -9.45
C ARG A 121 6.40 -8.51 -9.48
N ALA A 122 5.90 -8.00 -8.36
CA ALA A 122 4.51 -7.59 -8.23
C ALA A 122 4.38 -6.19 -7.64
N ILE A 123 3.54 -5.37 -8.26
CA ILE A 123 3.07 -4.10 -7.72
C ILE A 123 1.66 -4.32 -7.22
N VAL A 124 1.37 -3.94 -5.99
CA VAL A 124 0.08 -4.14 -5.32
C VAL A 124 -0.52 -2.78 -5.00
N THR A 125 -1.56 -2.38 -5.72
CA THR A 125 -2.27 -1.13 -5.43
C THR A 125 -3.43 -1.38 -4.46
N THR A 126 -3.60 -0.48 -3.50
CA THR A 126 -4.64 -0.56 -2.47
C THR A 126 -5.73 0.50 -2.73
N GLY A 127 -6.78 0.09 -3.41
CA GLY A 127 -7.90 0.96 -3.78
C GLY A 127 -7.84 1.52 -5.20
N GLN A 128 -8.91 2.19 -5.60
CA GLN A 128 -9.12 2.65 -6.97
C GLN A 128 -8.10 3.72 -7.39
N LYS A 129 -7.92 4.76 -6.57
CA LYS A 129 -7.06 5.90 -6.94
C LYS A 129 -5.62 5.48 -7.20
N ALA A 130 -5.04 4.65 -6.33
CA ALA A 130 -3.70 4.11 -6.54
C ALA A 130 -3.61 3.30 -7.84
N THR A 131 -4.63 2.48 -8.13
CA THR A 131 -4.69 1.70 -9.38
C THR A 131 -4.74 2.61 -10.61
N ASP A 132 -5.58 3.65 -10.60
CA ASP A 132 -5.71 4.56 -11.74
C ASP A 132 -4.42 5.33 -12.00
N THR A 133 -3.74 5.78 -10.96
CA THR A 133 -2.42 6.44 -11.09
C THR A 133 -1.40 5.48 -11.71
N LEU A 134 -1.33 4.22 -11.24
CA LEU A 134 -0.39 3.24 -11.80
C LEU A 134 -0.70 2.88 -13.25
N ARG A 135 -1.98 2.79 -13.61
CA ARG A 135 -2.40 2.58 -14.99
C ARG A 135 -1.95 3.71 -15.91
N ALA A 136 -2.11 4.95 -15.47
CA ALA A 136 -1.65 6.12 -16.23
C ALA A 136 -0.13 6.09 -16.42
N LEU A 137 0.65 5.72 -15.40
CA LEU A 137 2.11 5.61 -15.46
C LEU A 137 2.61 4.47 -16.34
N THR A 138 1.91 3.34 -16.35
CA THR A 138 2.40 2.11 -17.00
C THR A 138 1.72 1.80 -18.33
N GLY A 139 0.59 2.43 -18.63
CA GLY A 139 -0.21 2.18 -19.84
C GLY A 139 -0.94 0.83 -19.83
N CYS A 140 -1.04 0.15 -18.69
CA CYS A 140 -1.68 -1.16 -18.61
C CYS A 140 -3.21 -1.08 -18.48
N ASP A 141 -3.88 -2.22 -18.73
CA ASP A 141 -5.31 -2.38 -18.46
C ASP A 141 -5.62 -2.32 -16.96
N SER A 142 -6.89 -2.03 -16.62
CA SER A 142 -7.37 -2.04 -15.24
C SER A 142 -7.68 -3.46 -14.79
N PRO A 143 -6.96 -4.04 -13.82
CA PRO A 143 -7.37 -5.31 -13.26
C PRO A 143 -8.70 -5.16 -12.50
N ALA A 144 -9.51 -6.21 -12.48
CA ALA A 144 -10.63 -6.31 -11.56
C ALA A 144 -10.11 -6.35 -10.11
N VAL A 145 -10.97 -6.03 -9.13
CA VAL A 145 -10.59 -6.12 -7.72
C VAL A 145 -10.23 -7.57 -7.36
N GLY A 146 -9.05 -7.77 -6.78
CA GLY A 146 -8.51 -9.08 -6.45
C GLY A 146 -7.75 -9.77 -7.59
N GLU A 147 -7.72 -9.16 -8.78
CA GLU A 147 -7.05 -9.71 -9.95
C GLU A 147 -5.77 -8.94 -10.31
N SER A 148 -5.03 -9.48 -11.27
CA SER A 148 -3.80 -8.87 -11.76
C SER A 148 -3.75 -8.86 -13.29
N VAL A 149 -2.98 -7.91 -13.82
CA VAL A 149 -2.59 -7.85 -15.24
C VAL A 149 -1.09 -7.89 -15.37
N ALA A 150 -0.59 -8.43 -16.48
CA ALA A 150 0.82 -8.33 -16.83
C ALA A 150 1.16 -6.91 -17.24
N VAL A 151 2.31 -6.42 -16.79
CA VAL A 151 2.81 -5.08 -17.08
C VAL A 151 4.28 -5.18 -17.47
N ARG A 152 4.61 -4.66 -18.66
CA ARG A 152 6.02 -4.45 -19.02
C ARG A 152 6.37 -2.99 -18.80
N TYR A 153 7.25 -2.73 -17.84
CA TYR A 153 7.64 -1.38 -17.47
C TYR A 153 9.14 -1.29 -17.23
N VAL A 154 9.82 -0.30 -17.83
CA VAL A 154 11.28 -0.08 -17.79
C VAL A 154 12.08 -1.36 -18.04
N GLY A 155 11.66 -2.15 -19.03
CA GLY A 155 12.33 -3.40 -19.43
C GLY A 155 12.07 -4.59 -18.49
N ARG A 156 11.19 -4.46 -17.50
CA ARG A 156 10.85 -5.52 -16.54
C ARG A 156 9.45 -6.06 -16.79
N ASP A 157 9.29 -7.36 -16.64
CA ASP A 157 7.98 -8.02 -16.63
C ASP A 157 7.48 -8.09 -15.18
N LEU A 158 6.36 -7.44 -14.93
CA LEU A 158 5.74 -7.27 -13.61
C LEU A 158 4.29 -7.70 -13.66
N ARG A 159 3.66 -7.91 -12.50
CA ARG A 159 2.22 -8.04 -12.36
C ARG A 159 1.67 -6.88 -11.52
N LEU A 160 0.69 -6.17 -12.06
CA LEU A 160 -0.06 -5.18 -11.29
C LEU A 160 -1.30 -5.86 -10.69
N TRP A 161 -1.36 -5.89 -9.38
CA TRP A 161 -2.49 -6.38 -8.61
C TRP A 161 -3.33 -5.22 -8.09
N ARG A 162 -4.65 -5.33 -8.24
CA ARG A 162 -5.59 -4.37 -7.65
C ARG A 162 -6.28 -4.99 -6.46
N MET A 163 -6.00 -4.49 -5.27
CA MET A 163 -6.65 -4.92 -4.04
C MET A 163 -7.79 -3.99 -3.65
N PRO A 164 -8.79 -4.47 -2.91
CA PRO A 164 -9.81 -3.60 -2.32
C PRO A 164 -9.14 -2.61 -1.37
N SER A 165 -9.78 -1.45 -1.18
CA SER A 165 -9.31 -0.48 -0.20
C SER A 165 -9.25 -1.08 1.21
N SER A 166 -8.13 -0.89 1.87
CA SER A 166 -7.94 -1.27 3.28
C SER A 166 -8.58 -0.28 4.26
N SER A 167 -9.01 0.89 3.80
CA SER A 167 -9.71 1.88 4.62
C SER A 167 -11.03 1.33 5.15
N ARG A 168 -11.42 1.71 6.37
CA ARG A 168 -12.75 1.42 6.94
C ARG A 168 -13.87 2.23 6.31
N ALA A 169 -13.54 3.28 5.54
CA ALA A 169 -14.51 3.93 4.65
C ALA A 169 -15.04 2.98 3.56
N TYR A 170 -14.33 1.87 3.30
CA TYR A 170 -14.80 0.72 2.54
C TYR A 170 -15.26 -0.36 3.55
N PRO A 171 -16.57 -0.43 3.90
CA PRO A 171 -17.08 -1.12 5.09
C PRO A 171 -17.24 -2.63 4.85
N ARG A 172 -16.11 -3.33 4.70
CA ARG A 172 -16.04 -4.79 4.61
C ARG A 172 -15.22 -5.35 5.77
N PRO A 173 -15.56 -6.54 6.29
CA PRO A 173 -14.77 -7.20 7.33
C PRO A 173 -13.31 -7.40 6.93
N VAL A 174 -12.41 -7.42 7.91
CA VAL A 174 -10.97 -7.66 7.70
C VAL A 174 -10.74 -8.98 6.99
N GLU A 175 -11.43 -10.04 7.42
CA GLU A 175 -11.34 -11.38 6.85
C GLU A 175 -11.73 -11.38 5.37
N TRP A 176 -12.81 -10.69 5.02
CA TRP A 176 -13.24 -10.57 3.63
C TRP A 176 -12.19 -9.85 2.77
N LYS A 177 -11.63 -8.75 3.27
CA LYS A 177 -10.54 -8.05 2.58
C LYS A 177 -9.30 -8.94 2.44
N ALA A 178 -8.96 -9.68 3.49
CA ALA A 178 -7.78 -10.54 3.54
C ALA A 178 -7.78 -11.61 2.45
N GLU A 179 -8.92 -12.16 2.06
CA GLU A 179 -8.98 -13.18 1.01
C GLU A 179 -8.42 -12.68 -0.33
N PHE A 180 -8.61 -11.39 -0.65
CA PHE A 180 -8.02 -10.79 -1.85
C PHE A 180 -6.48 -10.67 -1.75
N TYR A 181 -5.97 -10.31 -0.58
CA TYR A 181 -4.52 -10.18 -0.36
C TYR A 181 -3.83 -11.55 -0.25
N ARG A 182 -4.53 -12.60 0.19
CA ARG A 182 -3.99 -13.95 0.36
C ARG A 182 -3.30 -14.45 -0.90
N ARG A 183 -3.97 -14.33 -2.05
CA ARG A 183 -3.45 -14.83 -3.32
C ARG A 183 -2.12 -14.16 -3.70
N VAL A 184 -2.07 -12.83 -3.73
CA VAL A 184 -0.85 -12.12 -4.11
C VAL A 184 0.29 -12.38 -3.10
N PHE A 185 -0.03 -12.51 -1.81
CA PHE A 185 0.97 -12.80 -0.78
C PHE A 185 1.52 -14.22 -0.91
N ALA A 186 0.68 -15.22 -1.15
CA ALA A 186 1.10 -16.60 -1.37
C ALA A 186 1.93 -16.74 -2.66
N GLU A 187 1.48 -16.20 -3.79
CA GLU A 187 2.19 -16.25 -5.08
C GLU A 187 3.58 -15.59 -5.04
N ASN A 188 3.79 -14.64 -4.13
CA ASN A 188 5.07 -13.95 -3.96
C ASN A 188 5.84 -14.41 -2.71
N GLY A 189 5.38 -15.46 -2.02
CA GLY A 189 6.06 -16.04 -0.86
C GLY A 189 6.14 -15.11 0.34
N ILE A 190 5.13 -14.25 0.54
CA ILE A 190 5.03 -13.37 1.71
C ILE A 190 4.48 -14.15 2.91
N ILE A 191 3.55 -15.06 2.66
CA ILE A 191 2.95 -15.98 3.65
C ILE A 191 3.04 -17.41 3.15
#